data_b4e107713ad8f30d3681567f87509c18
#
_entry.id   b4e107713ad8f30d3681567f87509c18
#
_cell.length_a   1.000
_cell.length_b   1.000
_cell.length_c   1.000
_cell.angle_alpha   90.00
_cell.angle_beta   90.00
_cell.angle_gamma   90.00
#
_symmetry.space_group_name_H-M   'P 1'
#
loop_
_entity.id
_entity.type
_entity.pdbx_description
1 polymer ?
#
loop_
_entity_poly.entity_id
_entity_poly.type
_entity_poly.pdbx_seq_one_letter_code
_entity_poly.pdbx_strand_id
1 'polypeptide(L)'
;MSRPPLIEARGLHKHFARPRRFLAKAAPALRAVDGIDLQIASGETLGLVGESGCGKSTTGRLLLRLIEPSGGNILHHGEDITHLGADAMRSKRRAMQIVFQDPYGSLNPRMRVGDIITEPLIIHGVGDTRSRVKRVQQLLDLVSLPSAALQRYPHEFSGGQRQRIGIARALALEPEFIVADEAVSALDVSVQAQVINLLRTLQRDLKLTYLFISHNLAVVRNISDRVAVMYLGRIVEVAPAATLFARPQHPYTQSLLAALPADHPAQRRVHAVLRGDMPNPDTIGIGCRFASRCPYVQPRCQSEDPVLTTTEDAHQVACLRVADGSLTP
;
A
#
# COMPACT_ATOMS: atom_id res chain seq x y z
N MET A 1 -25.47 -0.84 -3.69
CA MET A 1 -24.82 -0.32 -4.93
C MET A 1 -23.35 -0.18 -4.64
N SER A 2 -22.46 -0.86 -5.38
CA SER A 2 -21.01 -0.72 -5.24
C SER A 2 -20.60 0.69 -5.67
N ARG A 3 -19.78 1.36 -4.85
CA ARG A 3 -19.20 2.66 -5.21
C ARG A 3 -18.29 2.45 -6.45
N PRO A 4 -18.31 3.38 -7.42
CA PRO A 4 -17.41 3.29 -8.56
C PRO A 4 -15.95 3.34 -8.08
N PRO A 5 -15.02 2.59 -8.71
CA PRO A 5 -13.62 2.63 -8.33
C PRO A 5 -13.01 4.01 -8.61
N LEU A 6 -12.31 4.55 -7.61
CA LEU A 6 -11.50 5.77 -7.78
C LEU A 6 -10.19 5.43 -8.51
N ILE A 7 -9.55 4.35 -8.07
CA ILE A 7 -8.30 3.83 -8.67
C ILE A 7 -8.54 2.40 -9.10
N GLU A 8 -8.10 2.07 -10.31
CA GLU A 8 -8.14 0.72 -10.84
C GLU A 8 -6.80 0.38 -11.51
N ALA A 9 -6.27 -0.79 -11.21
CA ALA A 9 -5.15 -1.41 -11.93
C ALA A 9 -5.66 -2.64 -12.66
N ARG A 10 -5.29 -2.78 -13.93
CA ARG A 10 -5.65 -3.94 -14.78
C ARG A 10 -4.41 -4.58 -15.34
N GLY A 11 -4.16 -5.83 -14.99
CA GLY A 11 -3.00 -6.59 -15.42
C GLY A 11 -1.69 -5.83 -15.21
N LEU A 12 -1.52 -5.14 -14.08
CA LEU A 12 -0.40 -4.22 -13.87
C LEU A 12 0.90 -4.99 -13.65
N HIS A 13 1.95 -4.62 -14.41
CA HIS A 13 3.28 -5.22 -14.33
C HIS A 13 4.36 -4.19 -14.06
N LYS A 14 5.36 -4.60 -13.27
CA LYS A 14 6.65 -3.90 -13.15
C LYS A 14 7.79 -4.88 -13.08
N HIS A 15 8.60 -4.88 -14.12
CA HIS A 15 9.80 -5.67 -14.24
C HIS A 15 11.01 -4.72 -14.24
N PHE A 16 11.94 -4.92 -13.32
CA PHE A 16 13.18 -4.15 -13.27
C PHE A 16 14.28 -4.91 -13.99
N ALA A 17 14.83 -4.30 -15.04
CA ALA A 17 16.00 -4.81 -15.73
C ALA A 17 17.20 -4.85 -14.77
N ARG A 18 18.01 -5.90 -14.84
CA ARG A 18 19.26 -5.98 -14.10
C ARG A 18 20.42 -5.52 -14.96
N PRO A 19 21.41 -4.82 -14.37
CA PRO A 19 22.60 -4.44 -15.10
C PRO A 19 23.32 -5.69 -15.63
N ARG A 20 23.66 -5.68 -16.91
CA ARG A 20 24.48 -6.75 -17.51
C ARG A 20 25.87 -6.71 -16.89
N ARG A 21 26.28 -7.79 -16.24
CA ARG A 21 27.70 -8.01 -15.96
C ARG A 21 28.41 -8.32 -17.29
N PHE A 22 29.53 -7.66 -17.51
CA PHE A 22 30.38 -7.91 -18.68
C PHE A 22 30.70 -9.41 -18.79
N LEU A 23 30.38 -10.04 -19.93
CA LEU A 23 30.57 -11.48 -20.22
C LEU A 23 29.60 -12.47 -19.50
N ALA A 24 28.57 -12.04 -18.76
CA ALA A 24 27.60 -12.96 -18.16
C ALA A 24 26.30 -13.01 -18.98
N LYS A 25 25.60 -14.17 -18.96
CA LYS A 25 24.22 -14.28 -19.46
C LYS A 25 23.36 -13.24 -18.74
N ALA A 26 22.50 -12.54 -19.50
CA ALA A 26 21.56 -11.58 -18.91
C ALA A 26 20.73 -12.26 -17.82
N ALA A 27 20.83 -11.75 -16.59
CA ALA A 27 19.97 -12.22 -15.51
C ALA A 27 18.51 -11.87 -15.82
N PRO A 28 17.53 -12.73 -15.48
CA PRO A 28 16.14 -12.43 -15.69
C PRO A 28 15.74 -11.13 -14.96
N ALA A 29 14.80 -10.38 -15.54
CA ALA A 29 14.30 -9.17 -14.91
C ALA A 29 13.58 -9.50 -13.59
N LEU A 30 13.77 -8.66 -12.57
CA LEU A 30 13.07 -8.79 -11.30
C LEU A 30 11.59 -8.42 -11.50
N ARG A 31 10.69 -9.38 -11.35
CA ARG A 31 9.23 -9.19 -11.44
C ARG A 31 8.67 -8.69 -10.12
N ALA A 32 8.81 -7.40 -9.85
CA ALA A 32 8.36 -6.80 -8.59
C ALA A 32 6.83 -6.73 -8.48
N VAL A 33 6.14 -6.52 -9.61
CA VAL A 33 4.68 -6.59 -9.76
C VAL A 33 4.42 -7.35 -11.05
N ASP A 34 3.53 -8.33 -11.02
CA ASP A 34 3.37 -9.28 -12.12
C ASP A 34 1.91 -9.69 -12.35
N GLY A 35 1.19 -8.84 -13.08
CA GLY A 35 -0.20 -9.07 -13.46
C GLY A 35 -1.18 -8.90 -12.31
N ILE A 36 -1.14 -7.76 -11.61
CA ILE A 36 -2.12 -7.49 -10.56
C ILE A 36 -3.33 -6.75 -11.11
N ASP A 37 -4.51 -7.20 -10.66
CA ASP A 37 -5.79 -6.51 -10.78
C ASP A 37 -6.21 -6.00 -9.41
N LEU A 38 -6.52 -4.71 -9.31
CA LEU A 38 -6.85 -4.07 -8.05
C LEU A 38 -7.82 -2.92 -8.27
N GLN A 39 -8.83 -2.82 -7.41
CA GLN A 39 -9.80 -1.73 -7.42
C GLN A 39 -9.92 -1.14 -6.03
N ILE A 40 -9.89 0.19 -5.94
CA ILE A 40 -10.07 0.96 -4.71
C ILE A 40 -11.25 1.90 -4.91
N ALA A 41 -12.31 1.73 -4.14
CA ALA A 41 -13.50 2.56 -4.22
C ALA A 41 -13.26 3.94 -3.59
N SER A 42 -14.02 4.96 -4.03
CA SER A 42 -13.95 6.29 -3.43
C SER A 42 -14.31 6.26 -1.95
N GLY A 43 -13.48 6.86 -1.10
CA GLY A 43 -13.64 6.91 0.36
C GLY A 43 -13.34 5.57 1.07
N GLU A 44 -12.73 4.60 0.37
CA GLU A 44 -12.31 3.31 0.93
C GLU A 44 -10.87 3.39 1.43
N THR A 45 -10.57 2.65 2.50
CA THR A 45 -9.20 2.27 2.84
C THR A 45 -8.94 0.82 2.42
N LEU A 46 -8.15 0.62 1.38
CA LEU A 46 -7.64 -0.70 1.01
C LEU A 46 -6.28 -0.94 1.68
N GLY A 47 -6.21 -1.93 2.55
CA GLY A 47 -4.96 -2.41 3.13
C GLY A 47 -4.21 -3.30 2.14
N LEU A 48 -2.91 -3.07 1.94
CA LEU A 48 -2.05 -3.94 1.15
C LEU A 48 -0.97 -4.54 2.05
N VAL A 49 -1.03 -5.86 2.26
CA VAL A 49 -0.17 -6.59 3.19
C VAL A 49 0.63 -7.69 2.49
N GLY A 50 1.69 -8.14 3.14
CA GLY A 50 2.57 -9.22 2.68
C GLY A 50 3.98 -9.08 3.24
N GLU A 51 4.83 -10.10 3.03
CA GLU A 51 6.23 -10.08 3.48
C GLU A 51 7.03 -8.92 2.86
N SER A 52 8.14 -8.54 3.53
CA SER A 52 9.04 -7.50 2.98
C SER A 52 9.57 -7.91 1.61
N GLY A 53 9.65 -6.96 0.66
CA GLY A 53 10.13 -7.23 -0.70
C GLY A 53 9.10 -7.88 -1.64
N CYS A 54 7.86 -8.17 -1.23
CA CYS A 54 6.87 -8.80 -2.13
C CYS A 54 6.27 -7.87 -3.20
N GLY A 55 6.60 -6.54 -3.21
CA GLY A 55 6.18 -5.60 -4.25
C GLY A 55 5.18 -4.52 -3.82
N LYS A 56 4.80 -4.44 -2.54
CA LYS A 56 3.79 -3.49 -2.01
C LYS A 56 4.09 -2.02 -2.32
N SER A 57 5.26 -1.54 -1.92
CA SER A 57 5.67 -0.13 -2.16
C SER A 57 5.83 0.15 -3.66
N THR A 58 6.27 -0.84 -4.44
CA THR A 58 6.31 -0.74 -5.90
C THR A 58 4.90 -0.56 -6.47
N THR A 59 3.91 -1.31 -5.98
CA THR A 59 2.50 -1.17 -6.37
C THR A 59 1.98 0.23 -6.05
N GLY A 60 2.19 0.74 -4.85
CA GLY A 60 1.77 2.10 -4.49
C GLY A 60 2.38 3.17 -5.39
N ARG A 61 3.69 3.06 -5.69
CA ARG A 61 4.38 3.99 -6.60
C ARG A 61 3.91 3.89 -8.05
N LEU A 62 3.54 2.70 -8.51
CA LEU A 62 2.93 2.51 -9.84
C LEU A 62 1.58 3.21 -9.94
N LEU A 63 0.68 3.02 -8.95
CA LEU A 63 -0.63 3.65 -8.95
C LEU A 63 -0.57 5.17 -8.99
N LEU A 64 0.47 5.76 -8.37
CA LEU A 64 0.74 7.20 -8.43
C LEU A 64 1.54 7.62 -9.68
N ARG A 65 1.88 6.69 -10.58
CA ARG A 65 2.77 6.97 -11.71
C ARG A 65 4.07 7.69 -11.30
N LEU A 66 4.59 7.35 -10.11
CA LEU A 66 5.94 7.75 -9.68
C LEU A 66 7.03 6.90 -10.36
N ILE A 67 6.65 5.69 -10.76
CA ILE A 67 7.43 4.81 -11.62
C ILE A 67 6.57 4.33 -12.78
N GLU A 68 7.18 4.18 -13.96
CA GLU A 68 6.48 3.72 -15.15
C GLU A 68 6.19 2.22 -15.04
N PRO A 69 4.96 1.76 -15.37
CA PRO A 69 4.66 0.34 -15.47
C PRO A 69 5.41 -0.30 -16.66
N SER A 70 5.64 -1.59 -16.59
CA SER A 70 6.18 -2.39 -17.70
C SER A 70 5.05 -2.96 -18.58
N GLY A 71 3.81 -2.93 -18.12
CA GLY A 71 2.60 -3.37 -18.82
C GLY A 71 1.38 -3.23 -17.94
N GLY A 72 0.21 -3.43 -18.53
CA GLY A 72 -1.09 -3.22 -17.90
C GLY A 72 -1.52 -1.75 -17.87
N ASN A 73 -2.65 -1.46 -17.25
CA ASN A 73 -3.27 -0.14 -17.23
C ASN A 73 -3.56 0.33 -15.81
N ILE A 74 -3.50 1.65 -15.62
CA ILE A 74 -3.88 2.34 -14.37
C ILE A 74 -4.96 3.36 -14.73
N LEU A 75 -6.12 3.24 -14.07
CA LEU A 75 -7.23 4.16 -14.29
C LEU A 75 -7.48 4.98 -13.02
N HIS A 76 -7.76 6.26 -13.19
CA HIS A 76 -8.21 7.19 -12.15
C HIS A 76 -9.57 7.76 -12.56
N HIS A 77 -10.62 7.54 -11.80
CA HIS A 77 -12.00 7.84 -12.17
C HIS A 77 -12.42 7.24 -13.55
N GLY A 78 -11.92 6.04 -13.87
CA GLY A 78 -12.17 5.38 -15.14
C GLY A 78 -11.35 5.92 -16.33
N GLU A 79 -10.61 7.02 -16.19
CA GLU A 79 -9.70 7.55 -17.20
C GLU A 79 -8.35 6.84 -17.12
N ASP A 80 -7.84 6.33 -18.24
CA ASP A 80 -6.53 5.69 -18.31
C ASP A 80 -5.41 6.75 -18.19
N ILE A 81 -4.65 6.64 -17.10
CA ILE A 81 -3.52 7.53 -16.81
C ILE A 81 -2.16 6.88 -17.11
N THR A 82 -2.16 5.66 -17.68
CA THR A 82 -0.95 4.81 -17.83
C THR A 82 0.15 5.48 -18.64
N HIS A 83 -0.21 6.19 -19.70
CA HIS A 83 0.75 6.79 -20.64
C HIS A 83 0.59 8.31 -20.79
N LEU A 84 -0.06 8.97 -19.83
CA LEU A 84 -0.19 10.42 -19.85
C LEU A 84 1.20 11.10 -19.85
N GLY A 85 1.35 12.14 -20.65
CA GLY A 85 2.55 12.99 -20.64
C GLY A 85 2.76 13.72 -19.32
N ALA A 86 3.95 14.28 -19.12
CA ALA A 86 4.39 14.88 -17.86
C ALA A 86 3.42 15.95 -17.33
N ASP A 87 2.93 16.85 -18.18
CA ASP A 87 2.05 17.97 -17.78
C ASP A 87 0.67 17.46 -17.35
N ALA A 88 0.06 16.55 -18.13
CA ALA A 88 -1.21 15.93 -17.78
C ALA A 88 -1.09 15.13 -16.48
N MET A 89 0.00 14.37 -16.32
CA MET A 89 0.27 13.61 -15.09
C MET A 89 0.51 14.52 -13.88
N ARG A 90 1.16 15.69 -14.06
CA ARG A 90 1.33 16.68 -13.02
C ARG A 90 -0.02 17.17 -12.48
N SER A 91 -1.00 17.40 -13.36
CA SER A 91 -2.37 17.75 -12.95
C SER A 91 -3.01 16.60 -12.13
N LYS A 92 -2.91 15.36 -12.59
CA LYS A 92 -3.44 14.17 -11.88
C LYS A 92 -2.79 13.96 -10.50
N ARG A 93 -1.47 14.18 -10.38
CA ARG A 93 -0.74 14.05 -9.10
C ARG A 93 -1.21 15.04 -8.03
N ARG A 94 -1.90 16.11 -8.39
CA ARG A 94 -2.54 16.99 -7.44
C ARG A 94 -3.60 16.25 -6.61
N ALA A 95 -4.37 15.38 -7.25
CA ALA A 95 -5.41 14.56 -6.61
C ALA A 95 -4.87 13.29 -5.94
N MET A 96 -3.59 12.91 -6.23
CA MET A 96 -3.01 11.65 -5.77
C MET A 96 -1.68 11.92 -5.06
N GLN A 97 -1.60 11.63 -3.77
CA GLN A 97 -0.45 11.96 -2.94
C GLN A 97 0.12 10.73 -2.23
N ILE A 98 1.31 10.87 -1.64
CA ILE A 98 1.99 9.82 -0.89
C ILE A 98 2.45 10.31 0.48
N VAL A 99 2.30 9.45 1.48
CA VAL A 99 2.95 9.56 2.79
C VAL A 99 4.00 8.46 2.88
N PHE A 100 5.26 8.83 3.01
CA PHE A 100 6.39 7.92 2.96
C PHE A 100 6.65 7.21 4.30
N GLN A 101 7.32 6.06 4.21
CA GLN A 101 7.74 5.21 5.32
C GLN A 101 8.71 5.92 6.28
N ASP A 102 9.71 6.62 5.73
CA ASP A 102 10.74 7.29 6.52
C ASP A 102 10.39 8.78 6.72
N PRO A 103 9.94 9.17 7.93
CA PRO A 103 9.65 10.56 8.21
C PRO A 103 10.92 11.44 8.28
N TYR A 104 12.12 10.84 8.41
CA TYR A 104 13.38 11.56 8.41
C TYR A 104 13.85 11.89 6.99
N GLY A 105 13.89 10.87 6.11
CA GLY A 105 14.34 11.03 4.73
C GLY A 105 13.33 11.74 3.83
N SER A 106 12.06 11.79 4.22
CA SER A 106 11.00 12.39 3.40
C SER A 106 10.89 13.94 3.54
N LEU A 107 11.47 14.54 4.58
CA LEU A 107 11.42 15.97 4.83
C LEU A 107 12.81 16.57 4.63
N ASN A 108 12.91 17.66 3.87
CA ASN A 108 14.19 18.35 3.71
C ASN A 108 14.62 18.99 5.05
N PRO A 109 15.72 18.54 5.69
CA PRO A 109 16.12 19.01 7.01
C PRO A 109 16.57 20.48 7.05
N ARG A 110 16.81 21.08 5.89
CA ARG A 110 17.24 22.49 5.75
C ARG A 110 16.08 23.46 5.55
N MET A 111 14.86 22.95 5.39
CA MET A 111 13.65 23.75 5.22
C MET A 111 12.87 23.82 6.54
N ARG A 112 12.20 24.95 6.79
CA ARG A 112 11.25 25.05 7.90
C ARG A 112 9.98 24.28 7.58
N VAL A 113 9.27 23.83 8.61
CA VAL A 113 8.01 23.08 8.46
C VAL A 113 6.99 23.84 7.63
N GLY A 114 6.86 25.16 7.83
CA GLY A 114 5.97 26.00 7.03
C GLY A 114 6.30 25.96 5.55
N ASP A 115 7.60 25.99 5.20
CA ASP A 115 8.06 25.94 3.81
C ASP A 115 7.81 24.55 3.19
N ILE A 116 8.07 23.47 3.93
CA ILE A 116 7.83 22.08 3.50
C ILE A 116 6.36 21.86 3.15
N ILE A 117 5.43 22.35 3.96
CA ILE A 117 3.99 22.20 3.72
C ILE A 117 3.50 23.14 2.61
N THR A 118 4.13 24.30 2.44
CA THR A 118 3.81 25.28 1.38
C THR A 118 4.31 24.85 0.01
N GLU A 119 5.42 24.12 -0.06
CA GLU A 119 6.12 23.75 -1.31
C GLU A 119 5.18 23.15 -2.38
N PRO A 120 4.31 22.16 -2.07
CA PRO A 120 3.36 21.63 -3.05
C PRO A 120 2.42 22.71 -3.62
N LEU A 121 1.98 23.65 -2.79
CA LEU A 121 1.11 24.74 -3.23
C LEU A 121 1.82 25.68 -4.21
N ILE A 122 3.10 25.94 -3.99
CA ILE A 122 3.95 26.75 -4.88
C ILE A 122 4.14 26.01 -6.21
N ILE A 123 4.54 24.74 -6.17
CA ILE A 123 4.82 23.93 -7.34
C ILE A 123 3.59 23.82 -8.25
N HIS A 124 2.40 23.71 -7.68
CA HIS A 124 1.15 23.60 -8.42
C HIS A 124 0.44 24.92 -8.66
N GLY A 125 1.04 26.06 -8.29
CA GLY A 125 0.48 27.40 -8.53
C GLY A 125 -0.84 27.66 -7.77
N VAL A 126 -1.04 27.01 -6.62
CA VAL A 126 -2.26 27.14 -5.81
C VAL A 126 -2.16 28.32 -4.87
N GLY A 127 -3.12 29.25 -4.97
CA GLY A 127 -3.23 30.41 -4.08
C GLY A 127 -2.09 31.42 -4.17
N ASP A 128 -2.26 32.53 -3.49
CA ASP A 128 -1.24 33.56 -3.26
C ASP A 128 -0.53 33.33 -1.90
N THR A 129 0.42 34.19 -1.56
CA THR A 129 1.19 34.08 -0.30
C THR A 129 0.29 34.09 0.93
N ARG A 130 -0.74 34.93 0.97
CA ARG A 130 -1.63 35.06 2.12
C ARG A 130 -2.52 33.84 2.30
N SER A 131 -3.10 33.34 1.23
CA SER A 131 -3.94 32.15 1.23
C SER A 131 -3.15 30.88 1.57
N ARG A 132 -1.90 30.76 1.08
CA ARG A 132 -0.99 29.65 1.43
C ARG A 132 -0.69 29.63 2.92
N VAL A 133 -0.33 30.74 3.53
CA VAL A 133 -0.09 30.83 4.98
C VAL A 133 -1.33 30.38 5.77
N LYS A 134 -2.52 30.85 5.40
CA LYS A 134 -3.78 30.42 6.02
C LYS A 134 -4.00 28.92 5.87
N ARG A 135 -3.76 28.39 4.66
CA ARG A 135 -3.91 26.94 4.37
C ARG A 135 -2.94 26.12 5.23
N VAL A 136 -1.68 26.52 5.35
CA VAL A 136 -0.69 25.79 6.16
C VAL A 136 -1.08 25.79 7.64
N GLN A 137 -1.61 26.89 8.17
CA GLN A 137 -2.15 26.92 9.54
C GLN A 137 -3.28 25.91 9.74
N GLN A 138 -4.25 25.87 8.82
CA GLN A 138 -5.34 24.90 8.86
C GLN A 138 -4.84 23.45 8.81
N LEU A 139 -3.80 23.20 8.00
CA LEU A 139 -3.19 21.87 7.89
C LEU A 139 -2.48 21.45 9.19
N LEU A 140 -1.80 22.38 9.86
CA LEU A 140 -1.20 22.10 11.17
C LEU A 140 -2.28 21.78 12.23
N ASP A 141 -3.39 22.50 12.23
CA ASP A 141 -4.52 22.22 13.14
C ASP A 141 -5.11 20.84 12.86
N LEU A 142 -5.32 20.47 11.57
CA LEU A 142 -5.82 19.15 11.17
C LEU A 142 -4.94 18.00 11.66
N VAL A 143 -3.62 18.19 11.70
CA VAL A 143 -2.69 17.16 12.20
C VAL A 143 -2.31 17.33 13.66
N SER A 144 -3.00 18.22 14.40
CA SER A 144 -2.78 18.51 15.82
C SER A 144 -1.32 18.94 16.13
N LEU A 145 -0.78 19.85 15.33
CA LEU A 145 0.49 20.51 15.57
C LEU A 145 0.27 22.01 15.87
N PRO A 146 1.01 22.60 16.84
CA PRO A 146 0.85 24.01 17.18
C PRO A 146 1.36 24.91 16.05
N SER A 147 0.77 26.11 15.90
CA SER A 147 1.20 27.10 14.89
C SER A 147 2.67 27.51 15.00
N ALA A 148 3.26 27.45 16.20
CA ALA A 148 4.70 27.66 16.42
C ALA A 148 5.59 26.67 15.61
N ALA A 149 5.05 25.51 15.18
CA ALA A 149 5.74 24.55 14.34
C ALA A 149 6.18 25.14 12.99
N LEU A 150 5.48 26.16 12.46
CA LEU A 150 5.79 26.80 11.17
C LEU A 150 7.25 27.23 11.02
N GLN A 151 7.83 27.78 12.08
CA GLN A 151 9.17 28.36 12.06
C GLN A 151 10.29 27.40 12.43
N ARG A 152 9.93 26.18 12.85
CA ARG A 152 10.88 25.17 13.32
C ARG A 152 11.33 24.26 12.19
N TYR A 153 12.45 23.57 12.39
CA TYR A 153 13.02 22.62 11.44
C TYR A 153 12.62 21.18 11.80
N PRO A 154 12.58 20.24 10.83
CA PRO A 154 12.18 18.84 11.08
C PRO A 154 12.96 18.15 12.20
N HIS A 155 14.26 18.45 12.35
CA HIS A 155 15.09 17.83 13.39
C HIS A 155 14.70 18.20 14.83
N GLU A 156 13.89 19.23 15.03
CA GLU A 156 13.38 19.65 16.33
C GLU A 156 12.10 18.91 16.77
N PHE A 157 11.62 17.94 15.97
CA PHE A 157 10.39 17.21 16.21
C PHE A 157 10.64 15.72 16.45
N SER A 158 9.76 15.08 17.23
CA SER A 158 9.74 13.63 17.38
C SER A 158 9.36 12.92 16.06
N GLY A 159 9.63 11.62 15.95
CA GLY A 159 9.26 10.82 14.78
C GLY A 159 7.76 10.93 14.42
N GLY A 160 6.89 10.84 15.42
CA GLY A 160 5.44 10.97 15.22
C GLY A 160 5.00 12.38 14.79
N GLN A 161 5.66 13.43 15.31
CA GLN A 161 5.41 14.79 14.87
C GLN A 161 5.89 15.02 13.43
N ARG A 162 7.04 14.46 13.04
CA ARG A 162 7.52 14.50 11.63
C ARG A 162 6.56 13.78 10.70
N GLN A 163 6.01 12.64 11.14
CA GLN A 163 5.00 11.93 10.35
C GLN A 163 3.75 12.79 10.14
N ARG A 164 3.29 13.50 11.18
CA ARG A 164 2.18 14.46 11.05
C ARG A 164 2.49 15.60 10.09
N ILE A 165 3.73 16.11 10.05
CA ILE A 165 4.19 17.09 9.05
C ILE A 165 4.12 16.49 7.64
N GLY A 166 4.56 15.25 7.44
CA GLY A 166 4.45 14.53 6.17
C GLY A 166 3.00 14.35 5.70
N ILE A 167 2.10 14.05 6.64
CA ILE A 167 0.64 13.96 6.37
C ILE A 167 0.10 15.34 6.00
N ALA A 168 0.45 16.42 6.73
CA ALA A 168 0.02 17.78 6.42
C ALA A 168 0.49 18.21 5.01
N ARG A 169 1.74 17.89 4.63
CA ARG A 169 2.25 18.12 3.28
C ARG A 169 1.45 17.40 2.21
N ALA A 170 1.12 16.12 2.43
CA ALA A 170 0.32 15.34 1.49
C ALA A 170 -1.10 15.92 1.33
N LEU A 171 -1.68 16.49 2.39
CA LEU A 171 -3.01 17.12 2.38
C LEU A 171 -3.03 18.53 1.78
N ALA A 172 -1.88 19.13 1.49
CA ALA A 172 -1.78 20.53 1.05
C ALA A 172 -2.63 20.80 -0.20
N LEU A 173 -2.64 19.88 -1.16
CA LEU A 173 -3.32 19.97 -2.45
C LEU A 173 -4.75 19.43 -2.46
N GLU A 174 -5.31 19.08 -1.29
CA GLU A 174 -6.66 18.49 -1.17
C GLU A 174 -6.84 17.23 -2.02
N PRO A 175 -5.99 16.20 -1.81
CA PRO A 175 -6.04 14.98 -2.61
C PRO A 175 -7.31 14.18 -2.35
N GLU A 176 -7.70 13.37 -3.33
CA GLU A 176 -8.75 12.37 -3.21
C GLU A 176 -8.18 11.00 -2.83
N PHE A 177 -6.94 10.73 -3.22
CA PHE A 177 -6.25 9.46 -3.01
C PHE A 177 -4.87 9.65 -2.37
N ILE A 178 -4.59 8.88 -1.33
CA ILE A 178 -3.29 8.87 -0.65
C ILE A 178 -2.77 7.44 -0.53
N VAL A 179 -1.55 7.22 -0.99
CA VAL A 179 -0.78 6.02 -0.67
C VAL A 179 -0.04 6.26 0.64
N ALA A 180 -0.38 5.51 1.69
CA ALA A 180 0.34 5.50 2.96
C ALA A 180 1.33 4.31 2.94
N ASP A 181 2.56 4.56 2.47
CA ASP A 181 3.58 3.53 2.30
C ASP A 181 4.34 3.33 3.61
N GLU A 182 3.96 2.30 4.38
CA GLU A 182 4.49 1.97 5.71
C GLU A 182 4.57 3.18 6.67
N ALA A 183 3.59 4.07 6.58
CA ALA A 183 3.58 5.39 7.23
C ALA A 183 3.69 5.39 8.77
N VAL A 184 3.64 4.23 9.42
CA VAL A 184 3.74 4.11 10.88
C VAL A 184 4.80 3.10 11.34
N SER A 185 5.51 2.43 10.42
CA SER A 185 6.40 1.30 10.76
C SER A 185 7.61 1.70 11.61
N ALA A 186 8.09 2.95 11.46
CA ALA A 186 9.25 3.48 12.16
C ALA A 186 8.90 4.17 13.51
N LEU A 187 7.64 4.06 13.97
CA LEU A 187 7.15 4.74 15.17
C LEU A 187 6.90 3.76 16.31
N ASP A 188 7.00 4.23 17.56
CA ASP A 188 6.62 3.48 18.74
C ASP A 188 5.12 3.14 18.73
N VAL A 189 4.73 2.02 19.36
CA VAL A 189 3.35 1.49 19.33
C VAL A 189 2.31 2.52 19.76
N SER A 190 2.58 3.31 20.80
CA SER A 190 1.66 4.37 21.26
C SER A 190 1.49 5.50 20.25
N VAL A 191 2.57 5.88 19.59
CA VAL A 191 2.59 6.92 18.55
C VAL A 191 1.95 6.40 17.27
N GLN A 192 2.16 5.12 16.92
CA GLN A 192 1.46 4.46 15.80
C GLN A 192 -0.05 4.59 15.97
N ALA A 193 -0.59 4.25 17.15
CA ALA A 193 -2.03 4.33 17.42
C ALA A 193 -2.57 5.76 17.22
N GLN A 194 -1.83 6.78 17.65
CA GLN A 194 -2.22 8.18 17.45
C GLN A 194 -2.26 8.57 15.96
N VAL A 195 -1.25 8.17 15.16
CA VAL A 195 -1.20 8.47 13.72
C VAL A 195 -2.29 7.71 12.97
N ILE A 196 -2.59 6.45 13.33
CA ILE A 196 -3.68 5.67 12.75
C ILE A 196 -5.03 6.34 13.02
N ASN A 197 -5.29 6.77 14.25
CA ASN A 197 -6.51 7.48 14.61
C ASN A 197 -6.63 8.80 13.84
N LEU A 198 -5.53 9.54 13.67
CA LEU A 198 -5.49 10.73 12.84
C LEU A 198 -5.88 10.42 11.39
N LEU A 199 -5.26 9.40 10.76
CA LEU A 199 -5.58 9.00 9.38
C LEU A 199 -7.05 8.59 9.21
N ARG A 200 -7.64 7.87 10.19
CA ARG A 200 -9.07 7.50 10.17
C ARG A 200 -9.99 8.74 10.28
N THR A 201 -9.63 9.68 11.15
CA THR A 201 -10.37 10.94 11.29
C THR A 201 -10.32 11.73 9.98
N LEU A 202 -9.15 11.88 9.40
CA LEU A 202 -8.96 12.57 8.11
C LEU A 202 -9.71 11.86 6.97
N GLN A 203 -9.72 10.52 6.94
CA GLN A 203 -10.49 9.75 5.95
C GLN A 203 -11.97 10.09 6.02
N ARG A 204 -12.55 10.04 7.22
CA ARG A 204 -13.97 10.30 7.44
C ARG A 204 -14.34 11.74 7.13
N ASP A 205 -13.58 12.70 7.65
CA ASP A 205 -13.91 14.11 7.61
C ASP A 205 -13.65 14.74 6.24
N LEU A 206 -12.61 14.29 5.54
CA LEU A 206 -12.22 14.75 4.20
C LEU A 206 -12.62 13.77 3.09
N LYS A 207 -13.26 12.64 3.41
CA LYS A 207 -13.67 11.58 2.46
C LYS A 207 -12.49 11.03 1.63
N LEU A 208 -11.32 10.93 2.23
CA LEU A 208 -10.12 10.46 1.57
C LEU A 208 -10.20 8.97 1.23
N THR A 209 -9.56 8.59 0.15
CA THR A 209 -9.34 7.20 -0.24
C THR A 209 -7.90 6.83 0.06
N TYR A 210 -7.67 5.68 0.70
CA TYR A 210 -6.32 5.23 1.05
C TYR A 210 -5.95 3.90 0.38
N LEU A 211 -4.71 3.82 -0.11
CA LEU A 211 -3.98 2.55 -0.17
C LEU A 211 -3.04 2.52 1.04
N PHE A 212 -3.36 1.71 2.03
CA PHE A 212 -2.58 1.60 3.27
C PHE A 212 -1.65 0.38 3.20
N ILE A 213 -0.37 0.62 2.98
CA ILE A 213 0.66 -0.42 2.88
C ILE A 213 1.28 -0.62 4.25
N SER A 214 1.27 -1.85 4.75
CA SER A 214 1.92 -2.20 6.01
C SER A 214 2.29 -3.69 6.06
N HIS A 215 3.32 -4.02 6.82
CA HIS A 215 3.61 -5.39 7.23
C HIS A 215 2.97 -5.75 8.59
N ASN A 216 2.46 -4.75 9.33
CA ASN A 216 1.77 -4.96 10.61
C ASN A 216 0.27 -5.20 10.39
N LEU A 217 -0.13 -6.47 10.43
CA LEU A 217 -1.51 -6.90 10.20
C LEU A 217 -2.50 -6.38 11.26
N ALA A 218 -2.06 -6.18 12.52
CA ALA A 218 -2.92 -5.62 13.56
C ALA A 218 -3.31 -4.18 13.26
N VAL A 219 -2.37 -3.40 12.71
CA VAL A 219 -2.64 -2.03 12.24
C VAL A 219 -3.62 -2.04 11.07
N VAL A 220 -3.38 -2.91 10.07
CA VAL A 220 -4.23 -3.01 8.88
C VAL A 220 -5.65 -3.42 9.24
N ARG A 221 -5.83 -4.37 10.17
CA ARG A 221 -7.14 -4.77 10.69
C ARG A 221 -7.96 -3.59 11.22
N ASN A 222 -7.27 -2.62 11.84
CA ASN A 222 -7.94 -1.49 12.48
C ASN A 222 -8.30 -0.34 11.54
N ILE A 223 -7.59 -0.18 10.41
CA ILE A 223 -7.77 0.98 9.52
C ILE A 223 -8.47 0.63 8.21
N SER A 224 -8.41 -0.63 7.77
CA SER A 224 -8.83 -1.02 6.42
C SER A 224 -10.27 -1.49 6.35
N ASP A 225 -10.98 -1.10 5.28
CA ASP A 225 -12.29 -1.64 4.92
C ASP A 225 -12.13 -3.01 4.23
N ARG A 226 -11.20 -3.09 3.28
CA ARG A 226 -10.80 -4.32 2.59
C ARG A 226 -9.28 -4.49 2.68
N VAL A 227 -8.84 -5.74 2.57
CA VAL A 227 -7.41 -6.08 2.58
C VAL A 227 -7.07 -6.92 1.37
N ALA A 228 -6.00 -6.54 0.68
CA ALA A 228 -5.35 -7.30 -0.37
C ALA A 228 -4.03 -7.88 0.17
N VAL A 229 -3.84 -9.18 0.01
CA VAL A 229 -2.64 -9.90 0.42
C VAL A 229 -1.76 -10.13 -0.80
N MET A 230 -0.51 -9.69 -0.72
CA MET A 230 0.43 -9.76 -1.82
C MET A 230 1.58 -10.72 -1.50
N TYR A 231 1.90 -11.60 -2.44
CA TYR A 231 3.02 -12.54 -2.37
C TYR A 231 3.81 -12.55 -3.67
N LEU A 232 5.12 -12.27 -3.60
CA LEU A 232 6.05 -12.28 -4.74
C LEU A 232 5.47 -11.60 -6.01
N GLY A 233 4.94 -10.38 -5.86
CA GLY A 233 4.45 -9.58 -6.98
C GLY A 233 3.03 -9.89 -7.44
N ARG A 234 2.30 -10.80 -6.82
CA ARG A 234 0.89 -11.13 -7.14
C ARG A 234 -0.02 -10.93 -5.96
N ILE A 235 -1.26 -10.54 -6.22
CA ILE A 235 -2.33 -10.57 -5.22
C ILE A 235 -2.81 -12.01 -5.09
N VAL A 236 -2.80 -12.55 -3.88
CA VAL A 236 -3.21 -13.94 -3.61
C VAL A 236 -4.56 -14.02 -2.93
N GLU A 237 -5.00 -12.97 -2.25
CA GLU A 237 -6.30 -12.91 -1.58
C GLU A 237 -6.76 -11.47 -1.42
N VAL A 238 -8.06 -11.20 -1.62
CA VAL A 238 -8.70 -9.90 -1.35
C VAL A 238 -10.04 -10.15 -0.71
N ALA A 239 -10.30 -9.51 0.44
CA ALA A 239 -11.59 -9.62 1.11
C ALA A 239 -11.91 -8.39 1.96
N PRO A 240 -13.16 -8.20 2.41
CA PRO A 240 -13.48 -7.31 3.53
C PRO A 240 -12.59 -7.65 4.72
N ALA A 241 -12.05 -6.64 5.41
CA ALA A 241 -11.09 -6.85 6.49
C ALA A 241 -11.63 -7.82 7.55
N ALA A 242 -12.87 -7.64 8.01
CA ALA A 242 -13.48 -8.52 9.00
C ALA A 242 -13.50 -10.00 8.54
N THR A 243 -13.83 -10.25 7.27
CA THR A 243 -13.90 -11.59 6.69
C THR A 243 -12.51 -12.21 6.57
N LEU A 244 -11.52 -11.47 6.05
CA LEU A 244 -10.16 -11.95 5.86
C LEU A 244 -9.50 -12.37 7.19
N PHE A 245 -9.68 -11.55 8.24
CA PHE A 245 -9.12 -11.86 9.56
C PHE A 245 -9.85 -12.99 10.30
N ALA A 246 -11.14 -13.19 10.02
CA ALA A 246 -11.94 -14.27 10.62
C ALA A 246 -11.75 -15.61 9.89
N ARG A 247 -11.75 -15.58 8.55
CA ARG A 247 -11.77 -16.77 7.67
C ARG A 247 -10.82 -16.58 6.49
N PRO A 248 -9.50 -16.56 6.70
CA PRO A 248 -8.52 -16.48 5.60
C PRO A 248 -8.59 -17.75 4.75
N GLN A 249 -8.67 -17.60 3.43
CA GLN A 249 -8.82 -18.74 2.52
C GLN A 249 -7.50 -19.20 1.91
N HIS A 250 -6.59 -18.26 1.59
CA HIS A 250 -5.31 -18.64 1.02
C HIS A 250 -4.34 -19.16 2.09
N PRO A 251 -3.64 -20.30 1.89
CA PRO A 251 -2.70 -20.85 2.87
C PRO A 251 -1.60 -19.89 3.32
N TYR A 252 -1.15 -19.01 2.44
CA TYR A 252 -0.21 -17.95 2.81
C TYR A 252 -0.81 -16.94 3.80
N THR A 253 -2.05 -16.50 3.57
CA THR A 253 -2.77 -15.59 4.48
C THR A 253 -2.98 -16.23 5.85
N GLN A 254 -3.36 -17.52 5.88
CA GLN A 254 -3.50 -18.28 7.11
C GLN A 254 -2.17 -18.28 7.91
N SER A 255 -1.05 -18.53 7.22
CA SER A 255 0.27 -18.54 7.85
C SER A 255 0.70 -17.15 8.33
N LEU A 256 0.40 -16.08 7.57
CA LEU A 256 0.66 -14.70 8.00
C LEU A 256 -0.13 -14.33 9.26
N LEU A 257 -1.40 -14.69 9.31
CA LEU A 257 -2.27 -14.41 10.46
C LEU A 257 -1.92 -15.25 11.68
N ALA A 258 -1.40 -16.46 11.48
CA ALA A 258 -0.93 -17.33 12.56
C ALA A 258 0.31 -16.78 13.27
N ALA A 259 1.10 -15.92 12.60
CA ALA A 259 2.25 -15.26 13.20
C ALA A 259 1.87 -14.06 14.09
N LEU A 260 0.60 -13.62 14.07
CA LEU A 260 0.12 -12.58 14.98
C LEU A 260 0.07 -13.12 16.42
N PRO A 261 0.51 -12.31 17.41
CA PRO A 261 0.25 -12.64 18.80
C PRO A 261 -1.25 -12.82 19.03
N ALA A 262 -1.65 -13.89 19.68
CA ALA A 262 -3.05 -14.12 20.03
C ALA A 262 -3.49 -13.08 21.07
N ASP A 263 -4.65 -12.44 20.85
CA ASP A 263 -5.25 -11.49 21.82
C ASP A 263 -5.60 -12.20 23.14
N HIS A 264 -5.78 -13.54 23.13
CA HIS A 264 -6.05 -14.38 24.29
C HIS A 264 -5.29 -15.72 24.20
N PRO A 265 -4.69 -16.22 25.30
CA PRO A 265 -3.97 -17.51 25.31
C PRO A 265 -4.82 -18.70 24.81
N ALA A 266 -6.15 -18.68 25.00
CA ALA A 266 -7.09 -19.68 24.53
C ALA A 266 -7.32 -19.65 23.00
N GLN A 267 -6.88 -18.61 22.30
CA GLN A 267 -7.02 -18.44 20.86
C GLN A 267 -5.76 -18.81 20.06
N ARG A 268 -4.79 -19.45 20.70
CA ARG A 268 -3.61 -19.98 19.99
C ARG A 268 -4.06 -20.99 18.95
N ARG A 269 -4.26 -20.51 17.74
CA ARG A 269 -4.43 -21.39 16.58
C ARG A 269 -3.09 -22.03 16.29
N VAL A 270 -3.01 -23.35 16.36
CA VAL A 270 -1.86 -24.13 15.89
C VAL A 270 -1.91 -24.13 14.38
N HIS A 271 -1.51 -23.02 13.76
CA HIS A 271 -1.36 -22.96 12.31
C HIS A 271 0.10 -23.26 11.94
N ALA A 272 0.30 -23.87 10.80
CA ALA A 272 1.62 -24.17 10.28
C ALA A 272 2.44 -22.86 10.13
N VAL A 273 3.48 -22.75 10.94
CA VAL A 273 4.47 -21.66 10.80
C VAL A 273 4.99 -21.66 9.38
N LEU A 274 5.11 -20.47 8.77
CA LEU A 274 5.74 -20.31 7.45
C LEU A 274 7.08 -21.03 7.43
N ARG A 275 7.19 -22.11 6.62
CA ARG A 275 8.42 -22.88 6.50
C ARG A 275 9.35 -22.22 5.46
N GLY A 276 10.61 -22.08 5.85
CA GLY A 276 11.67 -21.59 4.95
C GLY A 276 11.60 -20.09 4.64
N ASP A 277 12.68 -19.60 4.04
CA ASP A 277 12.81 -18.22 3.57
C ASP A 277 11.98 -17.94 2.33
N MET A 278 11.73 -16.65 2.06
CA MET A 278 11.07 -16.23 0.81
C MET A 278 11.90 -16.72 -0.39
N PRO A 279 11.29 -17.43 -1.35
CA PRO A 279 12.01 -17.87 -2.55
C PRO A 279 12.64 -16.67 -3.27
N ASN A 280 13.80 -16.92 -3.90
CA ASN A 280 14.43 -15.89 -4.70
C ASN A 280 13.47 -15.47 -5.84
N PRO A 281 13.14 -14.18 -5.97
CA PRO A 281 12.28 -13.69 -7.06
C PRO A 281 12.79 -14.04 -8.47
N ASP A 282 14.08 -14.42 -8.61
CA ASP A 282 14.69 -14.81 -9.88
C ASP A 282 14.30 -16.21 -10.33
N THR A 283 13.89 -17.07 -9.40
CA THR A 283 13.55 -18.48 -9.67
C THR A 283 12.06 -18.69 -9.86
N ILE A 284 11.28 -17.60 -10.00
CA ILE A 284 9.84 -17.67 -10.20
C ILE A 284 9.55 -18.28 -11.57
N GLY A 285 9.04 -19.50 -11.58
CA GLY A 285 8.55 -20.22 -12.75
C GLY A 285 7.06 -20.07 -12.98
N ILE A 286 6.50 -20.98 -13.75
CA ILE A 286 5.05 -21.19 -13.93
C ILE A 286 4.51 -21.83 -12.65
N GLY A 287 3.24 -21.54 -12.32
CA GLY A 287 2.54 -22.15 -11.19
C GLY A 287 2.40 -21.22 -9.98
N CYS A 288 1.80 -21.75 -8.93
CA CYS A 288 1.56 -21.02 -7.70
C CYS A 288 2.87 -20.60 -7.03
N ARG A 289 3.08 -19.32 -6.84
CA ARG A 289 4.31 -18.77 -6.24
C ARG A 289 4.55 -19.22 -4.81
N PHE A 290 3.49 -19.58 -4.11
CA PHE A 290 3.56 -20.11 -2.75
C PHE A 290 3.79 -21.62 -2.70
N ALA A 291 3.79 -22.34 -3.83
CA ALA A 291 3.85 -23.82 -3.89
C ALA A 291 5.03 -24.40 -3.06
N SER A 292 6.22 -23.81 -3.09
CA SER A 292 7.39 -24.30 -2.35
C SER A 292 7.27 -24.22 -0.82
N ARG A 293 6.37 -23.38 -0.31
CA ARG A 293 6.15 -23.16 1.14
C ARG A 293 4.76 -23.62 1.59
N CYS A 294 3.90 -24.05 0.63
CA CYS A 294 2.51 -24.42 0.90
C CYS A 294 2.43 -25.82 1.53
N PRO A 295 1.83 -25.99 2.72
CA PRO A 295 1.65 -27.30 3.33
C PRO A 295 0.62 -28.17 2.57
N TYR A 296 -0.16 -27.56 1.68
CA TYR A 296 -1.21 -28.21 0.90
C TYR A 296 -0.87 -28.32 -0.60
N VAL A 297 0.41 -28.22 -0.98
CA VAL A 297 0.85 -28.25 -2.38
C VAL A 297 0.45 -29.54 -3.08
N GLN A 298 0.02 -29.42 -4.35
CA GLN A 298 -0.25 -30.54 -5.25
C GLN A 298 0.57 -30.37 -6.53
N PRO A 299 0.79 -31.44 -7.34
CA PRO A 299 1.58 -31.35 -8.57
C PRO A 299 1.13 -30.22 -9.52
N ARG A 300 -0.18 -30.04 -9.70
CA ARG A 300 -0.74 -28.98 -10.53
C ARG A 300 -0.41 -27.56 -10.04
N CYS A 301 -0.19 -27.38 -8.73
CA CYS A 301 0.23 -26.07 -8.20
C CYS A 301 1.61 -25.64 -8.70
N GLN A 302 2.40 -26.55 -9.25
CA GLN A 302 3.72 -26.27 -9.82
C GLN A 302 3.68 -25.96 -11.31
N SER A 303 2.56 -26.29 -12.00
CA SER A 303 2.42 -26.17 -13.45
C SER A 303 1.32 -25.20 -13.90
N GLU A 304 0.39 -24.85 -13.01
CA GLU A 304 -0.76 -23.99 -13.32
C GLU A 304 -0.71 -22.72 -12.46
N ASP A 305 -0.80 -21.55 -13.10
CA ASP A 305 -0.93 -20.26 -12.41
C ASP A 305 -2.34 -20.11 -11.83
N PRO A 306 -2.49 -19.92 -10.50
CA PRO A 306 -3.81 -19.66 -9.92
C PRO A 306 -4.28 -18.25 -10.31
N VAL A 307 -5.55 -18.15 -10.68
CA VAL A 307 -6.23 -16.89 -10.99
C VAL A 307 -7.04 -16.46 -9.78
N LEU A 308 -7.15 -15.16 -9.56
CA LEU A 308 -7.97 -14.59 -8.50
C LEU A 308 -9.46 -14.84 -8.83
N THR A 309 -10.10 -15.74 -8.09
CA THR A 309 -11.51 -16.11 -8.27
C THR A 309 -12.34 -15.63 -7.09
N THR A 310 -13.54 -15.12 -7.38
CA THR A 310 -14.48 -14.72 -6.32
C THR A 310 -15.15 -15.96 -5.73
N THR A 311 -15.07 -16.08 -4.42
CA THR A 311 -15.82 -17.03 -3.61
C THR A 311 -17.06 -16.34 -2.99
N GLU A 312 -17.50 -16.72 -1.82
CA GLU A 312 -18.61 -16.07 -1.13
C GLU A 312 -18.24 -14.66 -0.60
N ASP A 313 -19.21 -13.77 -0.43
CA ASP A 313 -19.10 -12.47 0.27
C ASP A 313 -18.02 -11.52 -0.28
N ALA A 314 -17.88 -11.38 -1.59
CA ALA A 314 -16.86 -10.54 -2.23
C ALA A 314 -15.41 -10.91 -1.84
N HIS A 315 -15.19 -12.13 -1.39
CA HIS A 315 -13.91 -12.70 -1.08
C HIS A 315 -13.28 -13.29 -2.35
N GLN A 316 -12.08 -12.86 -2.69
CA GLN A 316 -11.34 -13.32 -3.86
C GLN A 316 -10.07 -14.04 -3.42
N VAL A 317 -9.78 -15.20 -4.02
CA VAL A 317 -8.60 -16.00 -3.68
C VAL A 317 -7.96 -16.60 -4.93
N ALA A 318 -6.62 -16.55 -5.00
CA ALA A 318 -5.82 -17.16 -6.06
C ALA A 318 -5.21 -18.49 -5.56
N CYS A 319 -6.06 -19.50 -5.36
CA CYS A 319 -5.65 -20.84 -4.94
C CYS A 319 -6.44 -21.91 -5.69
N LEU A 320 -5.74 -22.76 -6.43
CA LEU A 320 -6.38 -23.84 -7.24
C LEU A 320 -7.22 -24.78 -6.38
N ARG A 321 -6.76 -25.09 -5.15
CA ARG A 321 -7.44 -26.01 -4.23
C ARG A 321 -8.67 -25.42 -3.55
N VAL A 322 -8.68 -24.10 -3.35
CA VAL A 322 -9.87 -23.39 -2.86
C VAL A 322 -10.88 -23.26 -3.99
N ALA A 323 -10.42 -22.96 -5.20
CA ALA A 323 -11.28 -22.80 -6.37
C ALA A 323 -12.03 -24.08 -6.75
N ASP A 324 -11.43 -25.27 -6.55
CA ASP A 324 -12.07 -26.57 -6.83
C ASP A 324 -12.73 -27.23 -5.61
N GLY A 325 -12.73 -26.56 -4.45
CA GLY A 325 -13.32 -27.07 -3.21
C GLY A 325 -12.54 -28.20 -2.52
N SER A 326 -11.34 -28.55 -3.00
CA SER A 326 -10.50 -29.59 -2.40
C SER A 326 -9.73 -29.14 -1.15
N LEU A 327 -9.77 -27.86 -0.84
CA LEU A 327 -9.29 -27.27 0.39
C LEU A 327 -10.39 -26.39 0.96
N THR A 328 -10.98 -26.80 2.08
CA THR A 328 -11.89 -25.97 2.88
C THR A 328 -11.05 -25.18 3.87
N PRO A 329 -11.12 -23.84 3.87
CA PRO A 329 -10.31 -22.97 4.73
C PRO A 329 -10.66 -23.09 6.20
#